data_24f21e56f0093523469b2bab3ebfb660
#
_entry.id   24f21e56f0093523469b2bab3ebfb660
#
_cell.length_a   1.000
_cell.length_b   1.000
_cell.length_c   1.000
_cell.angle_alpha   90.00
_cell.angle_beta   90.00
_cell.angle_gamma   90.00
#
_symmetry.space_group_name_H-M   'P 1'
#
loop_
_entity.id
_entity.type
_entity.pdbx_description
1 polymer ?
#
loop_
_entity_poly.entity_id
_entity_poly.type
_entity_poly.pdbx_seq_one_letter_code
_entity_poly.pdbx_strand_id
1 'polypeptide(L)'
;MKTKNILFLTIIFVIMLLSIGFSNWRNEKRLIKVDEIIFESGMPKFLSHELINNILKSELDNISKSQETINLKTLELLFESNPFIYNAELYYNPSASMGIRIKEQVPELIILSDTIFYINNEGDRIPVSDNYKPVLPSFLGDLNKNKVKELLQLVNNFKKDDFLKNQLNSIRYESNSYYIKLNSFDFEVEFGTLKNIEDKIQKLKVFSAYYNSMKTKLDYKKISLKYNKQIVAS
;
A
#
# COMPACT_ATOMS: atom_id res chain seq x y z
N MET A 1 -65.74 -9.11 33.14
CA MET A 1 -64.31 -8.57 33.25
C MET A 1 -63.28 -9.35 32.43
N LYS A 2 -63.35 -10.68 32.35
CA LYS A 2 -62.40 -11.53 31.60
C LYS A 2 -62.38 -11.30 30.08
N THR A 3 -63.54 -11.09 29.44
CA THR A 3 -63.63 -10.89 27.98
C THR A 3 -63.00 -9.56 27.49
N LYS A 4 -63.13 -8.46 28.24
CA LYS A 4 -62.51 -7.16 27.90
C LYS A 4 -60.98 -7.23 27.96
N ASN A 5 -60.43 -7.97 28.91
CA ASN A 5 -59.00 -8.14 29.05
C ASN A 5 -58.41 -9.01 27.92
N ILE A 6 -59.14 -10.03 27.47
CA ILE A 6 -58.78 -10.88 26.35
C ILE A 6 -58.77 -10.06 25.07
N LEU A 7 -59.83 -9.26 24.82
CA LEU A 7 -59.92 -8.39 23.66
C LEU A 7 -58.75 -7.35 23.63
N PHE A 8 -58.40 -6.76 24.78
CA PHE A 8 -57.31 -5.85 24.90
C PHE A 8 -55.94 -6.52 24.57
N LEU A 9 -55.69 -7.72 25.08
CA LEU A 9 -54.48 -8.48 24.79
C LEU A 9 -54.38 -8.87 23.31
N THR A 10 -55.49 -9.26 22.68
CA THR A 10 -55.48 -9.58 21.24
C THR A 10 -55.19 -8.37 20.39
N ILE A 11 -55.70 -7.17 20.73
CA ILE A 11 -55.38 -5.93 20.01
C ILE A 11 -53.89 -5.59 20.12
N ILE A 12 -53.28 -5.68 21.32
CA ILE A 12 -51.86 -5.45 21.52
C ILE A 12 -51.02 -6.43 20.68
N PHE A 13 -51.39 -7.70 20.67
CA PHE A 13 -50.69 -8.71 19.90
C PHE A 13 -50.72 -8.44 18.39
N VAL A 14 -51.88 -8.01 17.88
CA VAL A 14 -52.06 -7.62 16.47
C VAL A 14 -51.21 -6.42 16.13
N ILE A 15 -51.16 -5.38 16.99
CA ILE A 15 -50.34 -4.20 16.80
C ILE A 15 -48.87 -4.59 16.81
N MET A 16 -48.42 -5.48 17.68
CA MET A 16 -47.06 -5.98 17.73
C MET A 16 -46.66 -6.71 16.44
N LEU A 17 -47.51 -7.59 15.93
CA LEU A 17 -47.30 -8.31 14.66
C LEU A 17 -47.23 -7.33 13.48
N LEU A 18 -48.12 -6.33 13.42
CA LEU A 18 -48.09 -5.29 12.37
C LEU A 18 -46.83 -4.44 12.46
N SER A 19 -46.36 -4.12 13.66
CA SER A 19 -45.16 -3.37 13.88
C SER A 19 -43.89 -4.12 13.41
N ILE A 20 -43.84 -5.43 13.69
CA ILE A 20 -42.76 -6.31 13.23
C ILE A 20 -42.80 -6.44 11.70
N GLY A 21 -43.97 -6.69 11.12
CA GLY A 21 -44.15 -6.78 9.68
C GLY A 21 -43.78 -5.50 8.97
N PHE A 22 -44.22 -4.34 9.50
CA PHE A 22 -43.85 -3.02 8.96
C PHE A 22 -42.33 -2.73 9.08
N SER A 23 -41.74 -3.10 10.22
CA SER A 23 -40.28 -2.94 10.43
C SER A 23 -39.50 -3.76 9.43
N ASN A 24 -39.86 -5.02 9.20
CA ASN A 24 -39.20 -5.88 8.22
C ASN A 24 -39.37 -5.34 6.80
N TRP A 25 -40.60 -5.00 6.41
CA TRP A 25 -40.85 -4.42 5.08
C TRP A 25 -40.11 -3.11 4.82
N ARG A 26 -39.99 -2.26 5.84
CA ARG A 26 -39.20 -1.02 5.75
C ARG A 26 -37.71 -1.29 5.67
N ASN A 27 -37.21 -2.33 6.31
CA ASN A 27 -35.82 -2.71 6.31
C ASN A 27 -35.40 -3.30 4.97
N GLU A 28 -36.25 -4.13 4.33
CA GLU A 28 -36.02 -4.70 2.99
C GLU A 28 -35.98 -3.63 1.88
N LYS A 29 -36.67 -2.51 2.07
CA LYS A 29 -36.70 -1.37 1.10
C LYS A 29 -35.60 -0.34 1.32
N ARG A 30 -34.74 -0.52 2.32
CA ARG A 30 -33.59 0.40 2.50
C ARG A 30 -32.57 0.14 1.42
N LEU A 31 -32.57 1.03 0.41
CA LEU A 31 -31.43 1.17 -0.50
C LEU A 31 -30.22 1.60 0.34
N ILE A 32 -29.20 0.77 0.38
CA ILE A 32 -27.96 1.12 1.05
C ILE A 32 -27.30 2.21 0.23
N LYS A 33 -27.23 3.41 0.82
CA LYS A 33 -26.45 4.52 0.28
C LYS A 33 -25.04 4.44 0.83
N VAL A 34 -24.08 4.57 -0.04
CA VAL A 34 -22.69 4.84 0.34
C VAL A 34 -22.53 6.36 0.38
N ASP A 35 -22.38 6.90 1.59
CA ASP A 35 -22.31 8.35 1.80
C ASP A 35 -20.86 8.83 2.03
N GLU A 36 -19.94 7.92 2.35
CA GLU A 36 -18.62 8.32 2.75
C GLU A 36 -17.54 7.37 2.18
N ILE A 37 -16.55 7.96 1.50
CA ILE A 37 -15.35 7.27 1.05
C ILE A 37 -14.15 8.02 1.59
N ILE A 38 -13.40 7.39 2.51
CA ILE A 38 -12.22 7.96 3.16
C ILE A 38 -10.99 7.24 2.65
N PHE A 39 -10.01 7.99 2.15
CA PHE A 39 -8.67 7.50 1.91
C PHE A 39 -7.77 7.87 3.08
N GLU A 40 -7.08 6.90 3.70
CA GLU A 40 -6.19 7.15 4.85
C GLU A 40 -5.04 8.12 4.51
N SER A 41 -4.60 8.15 3.26
CA SER A 41 -3.60 9.10 2.77
C SER A 41 -4.13 10.53 2.56
N GLY A 42 -5.41 10.77 2.81
CA GLY A 42 -6.12 12.00 2.53
C GLY A 42 -6.54 12.15 1.06
N MET A 43 -5.62 12.00 0.12
CA MET A 43 -5.92 12.01 -1.32
C MET A 43 -5.58 10.65 -1.94
N PRO A 44 -6.47 10.11 -2.81
CA PRO A 44 -6.17 8.89 -3.55
C PRO A 44 -5.02 9.12 -4.52
N LYS A 45 -4.20 8.09 -4.71
CA LYS A 45 -3.04 8.08 -5.62
C LYS A 45 -3.25 7.15 -6.80
N PHE A 46 -3.45 5.88 -6.51
CA PHE A 46 -3.70 4.85 -7.53
C PHE A 46 -5.16 4.79 -7.96
N LEU A 47 -6.06 5.06 -7.03
CA LEU A 47 -7.51 4.92 -7.18
C LEU A 47 -8.18 6.30 -7.33
N SER A 48 -9.46 6.29 -7.63
CA SER A 48 -10.30 7.49 -7.61
C SER A 48 -11.59 7.23 -6.83
N HIS A 49 -12.20 8.28 -6.28
CA HIS A 49 -13.52 8.18 -5.65
C HIS A 49 -14.57 7.61 -6.61
N GLU A 50 -14.47 7.96 -7.90
CA GLU A 50 -15.39 7.47 -8.91
C GLU A 50 -15.26 5.96 -9.13
N LEU A 51 -14.02 5.43 -9.20
CA LEU A 51 -13.77 4.00 -9.34
C LEU A 51 -14.35 3.22 -8.16
N ILE A 52 -14.11 3.69 -6.94
CA ILE A 52 -14.63 3.05 -5.73
C ILE A 52 -16.18 3.09 -5.71
N ASN A 53 -16.78 4.21 -6.06
CA ASN A 53 -18.22 4.32 -6.17
C ASN A 53 -18.81 3.36 -7.21
N ASN A 54 -18.14 3.19 -8.36
CA ASN A 54 -18.61 2.29 -9.41
C ASN A 54 -18.52 0.81 -8.97
N ILE A 55 -17.45 0.41 -8.29
CA ILE A 55 -17.33 -0.93 -7.71
C ILE A 55 -18.43 -1.16 -6.69
N LEU A 56 -18.63 -0.24 -5.75
CA LEU A 56 -19.68 -0.34 -4.72
C LEU A 56 -21.07 -0.45 -5.33
N LYS A 57 -21.40 0.38 -6.30
CA LYS A 57 -22.71 0.34 -6.96
C LYS A 57 -22.94 -0.98 -7.67
N SER A 58 -21.97 -1.47 -8.44
CA SER A 58 -22.10 -2.73 -9.17
C SER A 58 -22.31 -3.91 -8.23
N GLU A 59 -21.62 -3.96 -7.09
CA GLU A 59 -21.75 -5.04 -6.11
C GLU A 59 -23.05 -4.95 -5.31
N LEU A 60 -23.45 -3.75 -4.91
CA LEU A 60 -24.72 -3.54 -4.22
C LEU A 60 -25.91 -3.88 -5.14
N ASP A 61 -25.84 -3.58 -6.43
CA ASP A 61 -26.85 -3.97 -7.41
C ASP A 61 -26.90 -5.50 -7.60
N ASN A 62 -25.78 -6.18 -7.60
CA ASN A 62 -25.68 -7.64 -7.68
C ASN A 62 -26.30 -8.30 -6.45
N ILE A 63 -25.94 -7.86 -5.24
CA ILE A 63 -26.49 -8.34 -3.97
C ILE A 63 -28.01 -8.09 -3.90
N SER A 64 -28.46 -6.91 -4.30
CA SER A 64 -29.88 -6.55 -4.34
C SER A 64 -30.69 -7.48 -5.25
N LYS A 65 -30.13 -7.90 -6.39
CA LYS A 65 -30.76 -8.84 -7.31
C LYS A 65 -30.79 -10.27 -6.79
N SER A 66 -29.77 -10.69 -6.04
CA SER A 66 -29.67 -12.04 -5.47
C SER A 66 -30.48 -12.21 -4.18
N GLN A 67 -31.05 -11.13 -3.62
CA GLN A 67 -31.74 -11.10 -2.33
C GLN A 67 -30.87 -11.58 -1.16
N GLU A 68 -29.56 -11.51 -1.31
CA GLU A 68 -28.62 -11.88 -0.27
C GLU A 68 -28.44 -10.78 0.78
N THR A 69 -28.16 -11.18 2.01
CA THR A 69 -27.79 -10.25 3.07
C THR A 69 -26.37 -9.72 2.81
N ILE A 70 -26.18 -8.40 2.87
CA ILE A 70 -24.87 -7.81 2.69
C ILE A 70 -23.93 -8.23 3.81
N ASN A 71 -22.88 -8.95 3.42
CA ASN A 71 -21.78 -9.29 4.31
C ASN A 71 -20.64 -8.30 4.08
N LEU A 72 -20.42 -7.38 5.04
CA LEU A 72 -19.35 -6.37 4.95
C LEU A 72 -18.00 -7.01 4.74
N LYS A 73 -17.73 -8.15 5.40
CA LYS A 73 -16.43 -8.84 5.25
C LYS A 73 -16.20 -9.35 3.82
N THR A 74 -17.24 -9.82 3.15
CA THR A 74 -17.14 -10.25 1.74
C THR A 74 -16.82 -9.05 0.83
N LEU A 75 -17.44 -7.90 1.08
CA LEU A 75 -17.12 -6.66 0.34
C LEU A 75 -15.72 -6.15 0.63
N GLU A 76 -15.25 -6.19 1.88
CA GLU A 76 -13.87 -5.84 2.22
C GLU A 76 -12.88 -6.69 1.44
N LEU A 77 -13.06 -8.01 1.45
CA LEU A 77 -12.20 -8.94 0.69
C LEU A 77 -12.24 -8.67 -0.82
N LEU A 78 -13.39 -8.28 -1.36
CA LEU A 78 -13.51 -7.88 -2.75
C LEU A 78 -12.65 -6.64 -3.06
N PHE A 79 -12.72 -5.62 -2.21
CA PHE A 79 -11.87 -4.44 -2.36
C PHE A 79 -10.39 -4.78 -2.20
N GLU A 80 -10.04 -5.59 -1.21
CA GLU A 80 -8.67 -6.04 -0.96
C GLU A 80 -8.11 -6.93 -2.11
N SER A 81 -8.97 -7.50 -2.95
CA SER A 81 -8.54 -8.19 -4.17
C SER A 81 -7.98 -7.24 -5.25
N ASN A 82 -8.25 -5.94 -5.14
CA ASN A 82 -7.66 -4.93 -6.01
C ASN A 82 -6.18 -4.72 -5.63
N PRO A 83 -5.22 -4.89 -6.57
CA PRO A 83 -3.80 -4.83 -6.26
C PRO A 83 -3.30 -3.47 -5.77
N PHE A 84 -4.09 -2.42 -5.86
CA PHE A 84 -3.77 -1.09 -5.36
C PHE A 84 -4.28 -0.83 -3.95
N ILE A 85 -5.10 -1.74 -3.40
CA ILE A 85 -5.66 -1.62 -2.04
C ILE A 85 -4.85 -2.50 -1.09
N TYR A 86 -4.34 -1.89 -0.03
CA TYR A 86 -3.68 -2.61 1.06
C TYR A 86 -4.68 -3.13 2.08
N ASN A 87 -5.67 -2.31 2.42
CA ASN A 87 -6.75 -2.65 3.35
C ASN A 87 -8.01 -1.85 3.04
N ALA A 88 -9.16 -2.47 3.22
CA ALA A 88 -10.47 -1.82 3.10
C ALA A 88 -11.32 -2.17 4.32
N GLU A 89 -11.90 -1.15 4.96
CA GLU A 89 -12.82 -1.29 6.09
C GLU A 89 -14.18 -0.71 5.71
N LEU A 90 -15.22 -1.53 5.72
CA LEU A 90 -16.59 -1.10 5.51
C LEU A 90 -17.31 -1.03 6.86
N TYR A 91 -18.08 0.02 7.05
CA TYR A 91 -18.82 0.25 8.28
C TYR A 91 -20.19 0.89 8.01
N TYR A 92 -21.12 0.72 8.94
CA TYR A 92 -22.39 1.43 8.93
C TYR A 92 -22.30 2.70 9.78
N ASN A 93 -22.74 3.80 9.21
CA ASN A 93 -22.93 5.05 9.94
C ASN A 93 -24.21 5.00 10.80
N PRO A 94 -24.34 5.83 11.84
CA PRO A 94 -25.58 5.94 12.63
C PRO A 94 -26.82 6.26 11.79
N SER A 95 -26.66 6.92 10.64
CA SER A 95 -27.72 7.20 9.65
C SER A 95 -28.17 5.96 8.84
N ALA A 96 -27.61 4.78 9.14
CA ALA A 96 -27.79 3.54 8.38
C ALA A 96 -27.30 3.63 6.91
N SER A 97 -26.42 4.57 6.61
CA SER A 97 -25.62 4.60 5.39
C SER A 97 -24.33 3.81 5.57
N MET A 98 -23.68 3.44 4.47
CA MET A 98 -22.42 2.73 4.48
C MET A 98 -21.26 3.71 4.25
N GLY A 99 -20.18 3.56 5.01
CA GLY A 99 -18.90 4.19 4.74
C GLY A 99 -17.84 3.15 4.39
N ILE A 100 -16.84 3.57 3.64
CA ILE A 100 -15.65 2.78 3.34
C ILE A 100 -14.39 3.59 3.65
N ARG A 101 -13.47 2.99 4.38
CA ARG A 101 -12.11 3.49 4.59
C ARG A 101 -11.14 2.65 3.80
N ILE A 102 -10.33 3.28 2.97
CA ILE A 102 -9.38 2.63 2.07
C ILE A 102 -7.97 3.06 2.41
N LYS A 103 -7.11 2.08 2.59
CA LYS A 103 -5.67 2.25 2.64
C LYS A 103 -5.08 1.73 1.33
N GLU A 104 -4.50 2.63 0.55
CA GLU A 104 -3.81 2.24 -0.69
C GLU A 104 -2.46 1.61 -0.40
N GLN A 105 -1.98 0.81 -1.33
CA GLN A 105 -0.62 0.28 -1.31
C GLN A 105 0.42 1.41 -1.36
N VAL A 106 1.52 1.23 -0.63
CA VAL A 106 2.64 2.16 -0.63
C VAL A 106 3.83 1.50 -1.31
N PRO A 107 4.17 1.91 -2.54
CA PRO A 107 5.30 1.34 -3.25
C PRO A 107 6.63 1.84 -2.68
N GLU A 108 7.61 0.94 -2.63
CA GLU A 108 8.94 1.16 -2.04
C GLU A 108 10.07 1.11 -3.07
N LEU A 109 9.91 0.29 -4.12
CA LEU A 109 10.94 0.00 -5.11
C LEU A 109 10.28 -0.33 -6.45
N ILE A 110 10.91 0.11 -7.56
CA ILE A 110 10.54 -0.27 -8.92
C ILE A 110 11.39 -1.48 -9.32
N ILE A 111 10.75 -2.53 -9.82
CA ILE A 111 11.43 -3.69 -10.36
C ILE A 111 11.44 -3.59 -11.89
N LEU A 112 12.63 -3.56 -12.46
CA LEU A 112 12.88 -3.57 -13.89
C LEU A 112 13.28 -4.98 -14.32
N SER A 113 12.30 -5.75 -14.74
CA SER A 113 12.46 -7.09 -15.29
C SER A 113 11.69 -7.16 -16.62
N ASP A 114 11.36 -8.36 -17.12
CA ASP A 114 10.52 -8.52 -18.32
C ASP A 114 9.19 -7.74 -18.22
N THR A 115 8.66 -7.63 -17.01
CA THR A 115 7.52 -6.78 -16.69
C THR A 115 7.93 -5.77 -15.60
N ILE A 116 7.52 -4.50 -15.77
CA ILE A 116 7.77 -3.46 -14.78
C ILE A 116 6.65 -3.50 -13.73
N PHE A 117 7.01 -3.50 -12.46
CA PHE A 117 6.07 -3.43 -11.34
C PHE A 117 6.73 -2.78 -10.12
N TYR A 118 5.92 -2.40 -9.14
CA TYR A 118 6.42 -1.96 -7.84
C TYR A 118 6.35 -3.09 -6.82
N ILE A 119 7.11 -2.97 -5.74
CA ILE A 119 6.93 -3.76 -4.52
C ILE A 119 6.70 -2.85 -3.32
N ASN A 120 5.85 -3.30 -2.38
CA ASN A 120 5.62 -2.63 -1.10
C ASN A 120 6.66 -3.06 -0.06
N ASN A 121 6.53 -2.57 1.18
CA ASN A 121 7.41 -2.91 2.29
C ASN A 121 7.32 -4.38 2.75
N GLU A 122 6.30 -5.11 2.35
CA GLU A 122 6.09 -6.54 2.63
C GLU A 122 6.63 -7.43 1.51
N GLY A 123 6.95 -6.82 0.36
CA GLY A 123 7.44 -7.50 -0.83
C GLY A 123 6.34 -7.93 -1.79
N ASP A 124 5.10 -7.47 -1.59
CA ASP A 124 4.00 -7.74 -2.48
C ASP A 124 4.11 -6.90 -3.76
N ARG A 125 3.66 -7.49 -4.86
CA ARG A 125 3.67 -6.84 -6.17
C ARG A 125 2.51 -5.86 -6.31
N ILE A 126 2.82 -4.65 -6.78
CA ILE A 126 1.87 -3.63 -7.17
C ILE A 126 2.06 -3.36 -8.65
N PRO A 127 1.04 -3.47 -9.50
CA PRO A 127 1.17 -3.17 -10.93
C PRO A 127 1.45 -1.68 -11.16
N VAL A 128 2.01 -1.35 -12.32
CA VAL A 128 2.19 0.05 -12.74
C VAL A 128 0.81 0.65 -13.02
N SER A 129 0.62 1.89 -12.63
CA SER A 129 -0.61 2.66 -12.86
C SER A 129 -0.31 3.93 -13.64
N ASP A 130 -1.22 4.30 -14.53
CA ASP A 130 -1.14 5.60 -15.20
C ASP A 130 -1.52 6.78 -14.29
N ASN A 131 -2.30 6.51 -13.24
CA ASN A 131 -2.77 7.54 -12.31
C ASN A 131 -1.66 8.03 -11.36
N TYR A 132 -0.70 7.15 -11.03
CA TYR A 132 0.34 7.47 -10.06
C TYR A 132 1.68 6.84 -10.45
N LYS A 133 2.67 7.71 -10.64
CA LYS A 133 4.06 7.32 -10.97
C LYS A 133 5.01 7.87 -9.89
N PRO A 134 5.21 7.13 -8.80
CA PRO A 134 6.08 7.58 -7.72
C PRO A 134 7.54 7.61 -8.14
N VAL A 135 8.28 8.58 -7.60
CA VAL A 135 9.75 8.61 -7.73
C VAL A 135 10.33 7.68 -6.68
N LEU A 136 10.83 6.54 -7.12
CA LEU A 136 11.35 5.46 -6.27
C LEU A 136 12.68 4.96 -6.83
N PRO A 137 13.54 4.38 -5.98
CA PRO A 137 14.69 3.64 -6.49
C PRO A 137 14.25 2.48 -7.38
N SER A 138 15.08 2.13 -8.34
CA SER A 138 14.82 1.01 -9.24
C SER A 138 15.79 -0.15 -8.96
N PHE A 139 15.34 -1.37 -9.23
CA PHE A 139 16.17 -2.57 -9.20
C PHE A 139 16.21 -3.23 -10.57
N LEU A 140 17.41 -3.53 -11.03
CA LEU A 140 17.68 -4.29 -12.24
C LEU A 140 18.39 -5.60 -11.90
N GLY A 141 17.78 -6.73 -12.24
CA GLY A 141 18.30 -8.07 -12.00
C GLY A 141 17.20 -9.08 -11.71
N ASP A 142 17.60 -10.35 -11.58
CA ASP A 142 16.69 -11.44 -11.27
C ASP A 142 16.14 -11.33 -9.84
N LEU A 143 14.83 -11.48 -9.72
CA LEU A 143 14.11 -11.35 -8.46
C LEU A 143 13.61 -12.70 -7.96
N ASN A 144 13.99 -13.05 -6.74
CA ASN A 144 13.41 -14.14 -5.96
C ASN A 144 13.05 -13.67 -4.54
N LYS A 145 12.33 -14.50 -3.78
CA LYS A 145 11.84 -14.13 -2.43
C LYS A 145 12.95 -13.67 -1.48
N ASN A 146 14.12 -14.29 -1.53
CA ASN A 146 15.26 -13.89 -0.69
C ASN A 146 15.81 -12.53 -1.13
N LYS A 147 15.88 -12.32 -2.44
CA LYS A 147 16.35 -11.06 -3.03
C LYS A 147 15.41 -9.90 -2.69
N VAL A 148 14.10 -10.12 -2.68
CA VAL A 148 13.11 -9.12 -2.24
C VAL A 148 13.43 -8.64 -0.81
N LYS A 149 13.65 -9.59 0.12
CA LYS A 149 13.99 -9.24 1.52
C LYS A 149 15.30 -8.45 1.62
N GLU A 150 16.32 -8.87 0.89
CA GLU A 150 17.61 -8.18 0.82
C GLU A 150 17.45 -6.74 0.29
N LEU A 151 16.70 -6.56 -0.79
CA LEU A 151 16.45 -5.25 -1.39
C LEU A 151 15.69 -4.33 -0.43
N LEU A 152 14.63 -4.82 0.21
CA LEU A 152 13.87 -4.06 1.19
C LEU A 152 14.71 -3.69 2.40
N GLN A 153 15.58 -4.60 2.87
CA GLN A 153 16.55 -4.30 3.92
C GLN A 153 17.49 -3.17 3.50
N LEU A 154 18.00 -3.19 2.28
CA LEU A 154 18.87 -2.14 1.76
C LEU A 154 18.13 -0.79 1.66
N VAL A 155 16.98 -0.76 1.01
CA VAL A 155 16.14 0.44 0.88
C VAL A 155 15.80 1.03 2.25
N ASN A 156 15.39 0.19 3.21
CA ASN A 156 15.05 0.62 4.56
C ASN A 156 16.24 1.20 5.32
N ASN A 157 17.45 0.66 5.14
CA ASN A 157 18.64 1.24 5.74
C ASN A 157 19.01 2.60 5.14
N PHE A 158 18.80 2.79 3.85
CA PHE A 158 18.96 4.12 3.22
C PHE A 158 17.91 5.11 3.74
N LYS A 159 16.66 4.70 3.86
CA LYS A 159 15.56 5.56 4.36
C LYS A 159 15.73 6.00 5.81
N LYS A 160 16.34 5.17 6.66
CA LYS A 160 16.60 5.49 8.06
C LYS A 160 17.66 6.57 8.27
N ASP A 161 18.49 6.82 7.27
CA ASP A 161 19.57 7.78 7.37
C ASP A 161 19.18 9.10 6.73
N ASP A 162 19.21 10.20 7.50
CA ASP A 162 18.75 11.51 7.06
C ASP A 162 19.52 12.07 5.85
N PHE A 163 20.78 11.71 5.70
CA PHE A 163 21.60 12.13 4.57
C PHE A 163 21.33 11.31 3.31
N LEU A 164 21.05 10.00 3.47
CA LEU A 164 20.91 9.04 2.37
C LEU A 164 19.47 8.77 1.95
N LYS A 165 18.46 9.15 2.74
CA LYS A 165 17.06 8.77 2.54
C LYS A 165 16.48 9.03 1.14
N ASN A 166 17.01 10.02 0.42
CA ASN A 166 16.58 10.37 -0.93
C ASN A 166 17.70 10.18 -1.98
N GLN A 167 18.81 9.52 -1.60
CA GLN A 167 19.95 9.37 -2.46
C GLN A 167 19.93 8.13 -3.34
N LEU A 168 19.20 7.10 -2.92
CA LEU A 168 19.14 5.84 -3.65
C LEU A 168 18.38 6.02 -4.97
N ASN A 169 19.10 5.88 -6.09
CA ASN A 169 18.54 6.00 -7.45
C ASN A 169 18.24 4.63 -8.05
N SER A 170 19.28 3.79 -8.15
CA SER A 170 19.12 2.45 -8.72
C SER A 170 20.03 1.44 -8.04
N ILE A 171 19.58 0.20 -8.06
CA ILE A 171 20.26 -0.97 -7.52
C ILE A 171 20.40 -1.98 -8.65
N ARG A 172 21.59 -2.53 -8.84
CA ARG A 172 21.87 -3.63 -9.75
C ARG A 172 22.54 -4.76 -8.98
N TYR A 173 22.19 -5.99 -9.30
CA TYR A 173 22.84 -7.17 -8.72
C TYR A 173 23.52 -7.98 -9.81
N GLU A 174 24.81 -8.15 -9.68
CA GLU A 174 25.64 -8.86 -10.63
C GLU A 174 26.85 -9.48 -9.93
N SER A 175 27.26 -10.69 -10.34
CA SER A 175 28.44 -11.37 -9.82
C SER A 175 28.50 -11.41 -8.28
N ASN A 176 27.36 -11.71 -7.64
CA ASN A 176 27.20 -11.78 -6.18
C ASN A 176 27.47 -10.48 -5.42
N SER A 177 27.32 -9.35 -6.09
CA SER A 177 27.54 -8.01 -5.54
C SER A 177 26.40 -7.07 -5.90
N TYR A 178 26.01 -6.21 -4.96
CA TYR A 178 25.12 -5.09 -5.19
C TYR A 178 25.90 -3.89 -5.67
N TYR A 179 25.42 -3.25 -6.73
CA TYR A 179 25.90 -2.00 -7.28
C TYR A 179 24.79 -0.96 -7.13
N ILE A 180 25.13 0.23 -6.65
CA ILE A 180 24.17 1.27 -6.32
C ILE A 180 24.56 2.56 -7.04
N LYS A 181 23.57 3.24 -7.62
CA LYS A 181 23.70 4.62 -8.06
C LYS A 181 22.98 5.54 -7.09
N LEU A 182 23.57 6.69 -6.85
CA LEU A 182 23.02 7.72 -5.99
C LEU A 182 22.58 8.93 -6.82
N ASN A 183 21.58 9.68 -6.37
CA ASN A 183 21.05 10.82 -7.10
C ASN A 183 22.05 12.00 -7.20
N SER A 184 22.90 12.17 -6.20
CA SER A 184 23.80 13.32 -6.11
C SER A 184 25.23 13.06 -6.61
N PHE A 185 25.53 11.86 -7.12
CA PHE A 185 26.87 11.47 -7.50
C PHE A 185 26.89 10.69 -8.81
N ASP A 186 27.90 10.96 -9.65
CA ASP A 186 28.04 10.32 -10.96
C ASP A 186 28.75 8.96 -10.90
N PHE A 187 29.41 8.63 -9.78
CA PHE A 187 30.08 7.36 -9.60
C PHE A 187 29.12 6.25 -9.19
N GLU A 188 29.44 5.03 -9.59
CA GLU A 188 28.74 3.82 -9.13
C GLU A 188 29.38 3.31 -7.82
N VAL A 189 28.54 2.89 -6.88
CA VAL A 189 28.97 2.31 -5.61
C VAL A 189 28.89 0.79 -5.66
N GLU A 190 30.05 0.11 -5.65
CA GLU A 190 30.11 -1.34 -5.42
C GLU A 190 29.90 -1.61 -3.93
N PHE A 191 28.63 -1.87 -3.57
CA PHE A 191 28.24 -2.14 -2.18
C PHE A 191 28.67 -3.55 -1.73
N GLY A 192 28.83 -4.49 -2.68
CA GLY A 192 29.12 -5.88 -2.41
C GLY A 192 27.93 -6.65 -1.82
N THR A 193 28.17 -7.55 -0.88
CA THR A 193 27.09 -8.26 -0.17
C THR A 193 26.43 -7.37 0.88
N LEU A 194 25.27 -7.76 1.38
CA LEU A 194 24.56 -6.99 2.42
C LEU A 194 25.02 -7.32 3.86
N LYS A 195 26.19 -7.94 4.02
CA LYS A 195 26.82 -8.07 5.33
C LYS A 195 27.30 -6.71 5.83
N ASN A 196 27.07 -6.42 7.11
CA ASN A 196 27.49 -5.17 7.76
C ASN A 196 26.98 -3.91 7.02
N ILE A 197 25.70 -3.89 6.64
CA ILE A 197 25.06 -2.78 5.90
C ILE A 197 25.31 -1.44 6.59
N GLU A 198 25.10 -1.36 7.90
CA GLU A 198 25.24 -0.12 8.67
C GLU A 198 26.64 0.46 8.58
N ASP A 199 27.68 -0.37 8.71
CA ASP A 199 29.08 0.05 8.55
C ASP A 199 29.35 0.59 7.14
N LYS A 200 28.82 -0.06 6.11
CA LYS A 200 28.96 0.39 4.73
C LYS A 200 28.22 1.71 4.47
N ILE A 201 27.05 1.89 5.07
CA ILE A 201 26.33 3.17 5.00
C ILE A 201 27.13 4.28 5.67
N GLN A 202 27.72 4.04 6.84
CA GLN A 202 28.58 5.03 7.48
C GLN A 202 29.82 5.38 6.62
N LYS A 203 30.48 4.38 6.02
CA LYS A 203 31.57 4.62 5.07
C LYS A 203 31.12 5.47 3.88
N LEU A 204 29.95 5.16 3.30
CA LEU A 204 29.39 5.91 2.20
C LEU A 204 29.16 7.37 2.58
N LYS A 205 28.60 7.62 3.77
CA LYS A 205 28.39 8.99 4.29
C LYS A 205 29.71 9.75 4.44
N VAL A 206 30.69 9.13 5.08
CA VAL A 206 32.01 9.75 5.28
C VAL A 206 32.66 10.07 3.93
N PHE A 207 32.61 9.13 2.98
CA PHE A 207 33.15 9.38 1.64
C PHE A 207 32.37 10.49 0.91
N SER A 208 31.06 10.48 0.98
CA SER A 208 30.21 11.51 0.36
C SER A 208 30.49 12.90 0.92
N ALA A 209 30.66 13.02 2.23
CA ALA A 209 31.04 14.28 2.88
C ALA A 209 32.45 14.75 2.45
N TYR A 210 33.38 13.83 2.42
CA TYR A 210 34.77 14.12 1.94
C TYR A 210 34.75 14.59 0.48
N TYR A 211 34.08 13.85 -0.41
CA TYR A 211 33.97 14.19 -1.82
C TYR A 211 33.32 15.56 -2.04
N ASN A 212 32.29 15.89 -1.28
CA ASN A 212 31.63 17.21 -1.36
C ASN A 212 32.50 18.35 -0.82
N SER A 213 33.44 18.08 0.09
CA SER A 213 34.35 19.07 0.63
C SER A 213 35.55 19.41 -0.31
N MET A 214 35.76 18.61 -1.35
CA MET A 214 36.86 18.85 -2.29
C MET A 214 36.63 20.10 -3.13
N LYS A 215 37.64 20.98 -3.21
CA LYS A 215 37.65 22.17 -4.09
C LYS A 215 37.60 21.78 -5.56
N THR A 216 38.36 20.74 -5.93
CA THR A 216 38.37 20.16 -7.29
C THR A 216 37.87 18.72 -7.18
N LYS A 217 36.73 18.45 -7.75
CA LYS A 217 36.15 17.09 -7.75
C LYS A 217 36.98 16.18 -8.65
N LEU A 218 37.40 15.06 -8.11
CA LEU A 218 38.05 14.00 -8.89
C LEU A 218 36.93 13.21 -9.63
N ASP A 219 37.23 12.86 -10.89
CA ASP A 219 36.31 12.11 -11.74
C ASP A 219 36.35 10.60 -11.41
N TYR A 220 35.89 10.24 -10.22
CA TYR A 220 35.73 8.84 -9.88
C TYR A 220 34.58 8.23 -10.68
N LYS A 221 34.83 7.06 -11.26
CA LYS A 221 33.80 6.28 -11.94
C LYS A 221 33.14 5.25 -11.01
N LYS A 222 33.89 4.78 -10.02
CA LYS A 222 33.45 3.73 -9.11
C LYS A 222 34.09 3.88 -7.74
N ILE A 223 33.30 3.62 -6.70
CA ILE A 223 33.81 3.43 -5.34
C ILE A 223 33.40 2.03 -4.84
N SER A 224 34.30 1.34 -4.12
CA SER A 224 34.05 0.03 -3.56
C SER A 224 34.02 0.06 -2.04
N LEU A 225 32.89 -0.39 -1.47
CA LEU A 225 32.67 -0.56 -0.05
C LEU A 225 32.86 -2.03 0.42
N LYS A 226 33.34 -2.87 -0.48
CA LYS A 226 33.49 -4.32 -0.30
C LYS A 226 34.51 -4.68 0.76
N TYR A 227 35.55 -3.83 0.89
CA TYR A 227 36.68 -4.08 1.76
C TYR A 227 36.40 -3.59 3.18
N ASN A 228 36.94 -4.37 4.16
CA ASN A 228 36.82 -3.95 5.54
C ASN A 228 37.75 -2.75 5.82
N LYS A 229 37.27 -1.75 6.55
CA LYS A 229 38.02 -0.56 7.00
C LYS A 229 38.58 0.37 5.92
N GLN A 230 38.28 0.17 4.64
CA GLN A 230 38.76 1.05 3.58
C GLN A 230 37.72 1.25 2.48
N ILE A 231 37.83 2.35 1.76
CA ILE A 231 37.07 2.65 0.55
C ILE A 231 38.08 2.72 -0.58
N VAL A 232 37.83 2.04 -1.68
CA VAL A 232 38.64 2.10 -2.89
C VAL A 232 37.86 2.88 -3.93
N ALA A 233 38.44 3.97 -4.43
CA ALA A 233 37.89 4.81 -5.49
C ALA A 233 38.75 4.69 -6.75
N SER A 234 38.14 4.57 -7.92
CA SER A 234 38.79 4.42 -9.22
C SER A 234 38.07 5.22 -10.31
#